data_79f9c924b12c345ff3c03b37ee6e1bbe
#
_entry.id   79f9c924b12c345ff3c03b37ee6e1bbe
#
_cell.length_a   1.000
_cell.length_b   1.000
_cell.length_c   1.000
_cell.angle_alpha   90.00
_cell.angle_beta   90.00
_cell.angle_gamma   90.00
#
_symmetry.space_group_name_H-M   'P 1'
#
loop_
_entity.id
_entity.type
_entity.pdbx_description
1 polymer ?
#
loop_
_entity_poly.entity_id
_entity_poly.type
_entity_poly.pdbx_seq_one_letter_code
_entity_poly.pdbx_strand_id
1 'polypeptide(L)'
;SWPKTLQLLQKELLTLPINRNATDAKLGLPSKMFMYGFYQGTLSTSHPVNITLGRMAARLDIVIKAADSEKTLSNLRLQLKNAVIKSHYSPMKVSSEENIYVDFPEDNTFNDKEVTSSSPITCYYFTGENITPESGKETVLIVKADKVTTVTEEIEKTIQVTVKCNEGDRGAIKCTAKYNPDPSRQYGGFIDYDSGKEYIARIGTPVYYKWVDRTITEKVEVEKTIPYTYSIKLGANAPGTSDDYSLYRNNNYTFNINLK
;
A
#
# COMPACT_ATOMS: atom_id res chain seq x y z
N SER A 1 -45.87 -11.84 0.06
CA SER A 1 -46.89 -11.38 -0.91
C SER A 1 -46.20 -10.44 -1.90
N TRP A 2 -46.42 -10.69 -3.19
CA TRP A 2 -45.90 -9.84 -4.24
C TRP A 2 -46.58 -8.44 -4.22
N PRO A 3 -45.84 -7.36 -4.47
CA PRO A 3 -46.45 -6.04 -4.57
C PRO A 3 -47.56 -6.03 -5.64
N LYS A 4 -48.70 -5.46 -5.28
CA LYS A 4 -49.87 -5.44 -6.16
C LYS A 4 -49.81 -4.48 -7.32
N THR A 5 -48.83 -3.54 -7.32
CA THR A 5 -48.63 -2.57 -8.38
C THR A 5 -47.19 -2.50 -8.83
N LEU A 6 -46.96 -2.13 -10.08
CA LEU A 6 -45.63 -1.93 -10.65
C LEU A 6 -44.82 -0.91 -9.84
N GLN A 7 -45.45 0.16 -9.37
CA GLN A 7 -44.78 1.21 -8.56
C GLN A 7 -44.28 0.68 -7.23
N LEU A 8 -45.01 -0.23 -6.58
CA LEU A 8 -44.59 -0.87 -5.33
C LEU A 8 -43.45 -1.83 -5.58
N LEU A 9 -43.50 -2.61 -6.67
CA LEU A 9 -42.42 -3.51 -7.07
C LEU A 9 -41.13 -2.75 -7.37
N GLN A 10 -41.21 -1.63 -8.07
CA GLN A 10 -40.04 -0.81 -8.42
C GLN A 10 -39.33 -0.24 -7.18
N LYS A 11 -40.04 0.01 -6.10
CA LYS A 11 -39.50 0.53 -4.82
C LYS A 11 -39.03 -0.56 -3.86
N GLU A 12 -39.31 -1.83 -4.15
CA GLU A 12 -38.88 -2.91 -3.27
C GLU A 12 -37.37 -3.07 -3.30
N LEU A 13 -36.78 -3.24 -2.11
CA LEU A 13 -35.34 -3.47 -1.93
C LEU A 13 -35.04 -4.95 -1.94
N LEU A 14 -34.16 -5.35 -2.83
CA LEU A 14 -33.60 -6.69 -2.90
C LEU A 14 -32.21 -6.75 -2.27
N THR A 15 -31.98 -7.78 -1.47
CA THR A 15 -30.62 -8.10 -1.03
C THR A 15 -29.87 -8.80 -2.15
N LEU A 16 -28.77 -8.22 -2.60
CA LEU A 16 -27.94 -8.77 -3.65
C LEU A 16 -27.13 -9.96 -3.12
N PRO A 17 -27.01 -11.06 -3.87
CA PRO A 17 -26.27 -12.24 -3.44
C PRO A 17 -24.75 -12.03 -3.64
N ILE A 18 -24.19 -11.00 -3.03
CA ILE A 18 -22.77 -10.68 -3.12
C ILE A 18 -22.01 -11.48 -2.06
N ASN A 19 -21.02 -12.26 -2.47
CA ASN A 19 -20.17 -12.99 -1.56
C ASN A 19 -19.14 -12.05 -0.92
N ARG A 20 -19.31 -11.78 0.38
CA ARG A 20 -18.46 -10.90 1.18
C ARG A 20 -17.29 -11.63 1.84
N ASN A 21 -17.31 -12.95 1.84
CA ASN A 21 -16.35 -13.80 2.56
C ASN A 21 -15.40 -14.54 1.60
N ALA A 22 -15.39 -14.18 0.33
CA ALA A 22 -14.46 -14.78 -0.62
C ALA A 22 -13.01 -14.43 -0.20
N THR A 23 -12.12 -15.41 -0.26
CA THR A 23 -10.73 -15.30 0.16
C THR A 23 -9.76 -15.23 -1.02
N ASP A 24 -10.26 -15.19 -2.23
CA ASP A 24 -9.46 -15.11 -3.46
C ASP A 24 -9.66 -13.77 -4.17
N ALA A 25 -8.92 -13.57 -5.27
CA ALA A 25 -9.00 -12.37 -6.09
C ALA A 25 -10.39 -12.10 -6.73
N LYS A 26 -11.36 -12.98 -6.48
CA LYS A 26 -12.74 -12.85 -6.93
C LYS A 26 -13.69 -12.41 -5.81
N LEU A 27 -13.16 -11.69 -4.84
CA LEU A 27 -13.93 -11.12 -3.74
C LEU A 27 -15.16 -10.35 -4.24
N GLY A 28 -16.28 -10.61 -3.60
CA GLY A 28 -17.54 -9.98 -3.97
C GLY A 28 -18.23 -10.59 -5.18
N LEU A 29 -17.68 -11.65 -5.82
CA LEU A 29 -18.36 -12.34 -6.90
C LEU A 29 -19.68 -12.92 -6.39
N PRO A 30 -20.82 -12.53 -6.96
CA PRO A 30 -22.10 -13.11 -6.56
C PRO A 30 -22.23 -14.56 -7.06
N SER A 31 -22.76 -15.42 -6.21
CA SER A 31 -23.07 -16.82 -6.60
C SER A 31 -24.10 -16.90 -7.72
N LYS A 32 -24.99 -15.91 -7.76
CA LYS A 32 -25.99 -15.71 -8.83
C LYS A 32 -26.15 -14.21 -9.05
N MET A 33 -26.06 -13.78 -10.30
CA MET A 33 -26.27 -12.38 -10.63
C MET A 33 -27.76 -12.10 -10.81
N PHE A 34 -28.32 -11.20 -10.03
CA PHE A 34 -29.65 -10.67 -10.29
C PHE A 34 -29.61 -9.79 -11.52
N MET A 35 -30.60 -9.97 -12.37
CA MET A 35 -30.80 -9.18 -13.57
C MET A 35 -32.21 -8.59 -13.54
N TYR A 36 -32.34 -7.42 -14.15
CA TYR A 36 -33.63 -6.78 -14.35
C TYR A 36 -33.82 -6.43 -15.80
N GLY A 37 -35.06 -6.39 -16.22
CA GLY A 37 -35.46 -5.88 -17.52
C GLY A 37 -36.96 -5.67 -17.50
N PHE A 38 -37.43 -4.72 -18.27
CA PHE A 38 -38.84 -4.49 -18.42
C PHE A 38 -39.18 -4.14 -19.85
N TYR A 39 -40.44 -4.40 -20.20
CA TYR A 39 -41.04 -4.00 -21.44
C TYR A 39 -42.24 -3.14 -21.13
N GLN A 40 -42.35 -2.03 -21.86
CA GLN A 40 -43.52 -1.16 -21.82
C GLN A 40 -44.05 -1.01 -23.25
N GLY A 41 -45.25 -1.48 -23.49
CA GLY A 41 -45.87 -1.42 -24.78
C GLY A 41 -47.08 -2.34 -24.88
N THR A 42 -47.72 -2.37 -26.05
CA THR A 42 -48.85 -3.26 -26.33
C THR A 42 -48.31 -4.65 -26.71
N LEU A 43 -48.78 -5.68 -26.03
CA LEU A 43 -48.49 -7.05 -26.39
C LEU A 43 -49.28 -7.50 -27.61
N SER A 44 -48.64 -8.11 -28.58
CA SER A 44 -49.24 -8.64 -29.79
C SER A 44 -48.69 -10.02 -30.07
N THR A 45 -49.57 -10.92 -30.53
CA THR A 45 -49.15 -12.29 -30.90
C THR A 45 -48.31 -12.32 -32.16
N SER A 46 -48.31 -11.25 -32.94
CA SER A 46 -47.59 -11.14 -34.22
C SER A 46 -46.17 -10.51 -34.08
N HIS A 47 -45.82 -9.98 -32.91
CA HIS A 47 -44.53 -9.33 -32.73
C HIS A 47 -43.83 -9.87 -31.46
N PRO A 48 -42.63 -10.38 -31.59
CA PRO A 48 -41.84 -10.80 -30.43
C PRO A 48 -41.49 -9.60 -29.54
N VAL A 49 -41.63 -9.81 -28.21
CA VAL A 49 -41.16 -8.83 -27.22
C VAL A 49 -39.70 -9.10 -26.89
N ASN A 50 -38.84 -8.15 -27.15
CA ASN A 50 -37.44 -8.19 -26.78
C ASN A 50 -37.22 -7.42 -25.48
N ILE A 51 -36.69 -8.10 -24.45
CA ILE A 51 -36.33 -7.46 -23.16
C ILE A 51 -34.82 -7.55 -22.98
N THR A 52 -34.20 -6.39 -22.87
CA THR A 52 -32.77 -6.32 -22.51
C THR A 52 -32.64 -6.49 -21.00
N LEU A 53 -31.83 -7.45 -20.58
CA LEU A 53 -31.54 -7.67 -19.17
C LEU A 53 -30.28 -6.94 -18.76
N GLY A 54 -30.37 -6.10 -17.73
CA GLY A 54 -29.26 -5.43 -17.07
C GLY A 54 -28.92 -6.10 -15.74
N ARG A 55 -27.64 -6.16 -15.41
CA ARG A 55 -27.18 -6.64 -14.09
C ARG A 55 -27.58 -5.65 -12.99
N MET A 56 -27.98 -6.12 -11.83
CA MET A 56 -28.35 -5.29 -10.68
C MET A 56 -27.14 -4.86 -9.82
N ALA A 57 -25.95 -5.17 -10.25
CA ALA A 57 -24.71 -4.77 -9.58
C ALA A 57 -23.78 -4.04 -10.55
N ALA A 58 -22.91 -3.22 -9.98
CA ALA A 58 -21.72 -2.66 -10.62
C ALA A 58 -20.53 -3.58 -10.39
N ARG A 59 -19.63 -3.66 -11.37
CA ARG A 59 -18.33 -4.33 -11.24
C ARG A 59 -17.23 -3.30 -11.14
N LEU A 60 -16.34 -3.50 -10.18
CA LEU A 60 -15.19 -2.64 -9.88
C LEU A 60 -13.93 -3.44 -10.18
N ASP A 61 -13.28 -3.18 -11.29
CA ASP A 61 -11.97 -3.75 -11.64
C ASP A 61 -10.88 -2.85 -11.07
N ILE A 62 -10.04 -3.41 -10.20
CA ILE A 62 -9.00 -2.68 -9.47
C ILE A 62 -7.64 -3.14 -9.97
N VAL A 63 -6.82 -2.19 -10.37
CA VAL A 63 -5.41 -2.40 -10.74
C VAL A 63 -4.55 -1.54 -9.80
N ILE A 64 -3.70 -2.17 -9.00
CA ILE A 64 -2.82 -1.48 -8.05
C ILE A 64 -1.38 -1.70 -8.44
N LYS A 65 -0.61 -0.62 -8.51
CA LYS A 65 0.83 -0.64 -8.74
C LYS A 65 1.56 0.39 -7.89
N ALA A 66 2.84 0.19 -7.64
CA ALA A 66 3.70 1.24 -7.11
C ALA A 66 3.88 2.35 -8.15
N ALA A 67 3.82 3.61 -7.71
CA ALA A 67 3.98 4.76 -8.60
C ALA A 67 5.42 4.94 -9.07
N ASP A 68 6.38 4.49 -8.25
CA ASP A 68 7.81 4.61 -8.48
C ASP A 68 8.42 3.24 -8.81
N SER A 69 9.29 3.18 -9.82
CA SER A 69 9.96 1.94 -10.24
C SER A 69 10.95 1.40 -9.19
N GLU A 70 11.45 2.27 -8.32
CA GLU A 70 12.40 1.90 -7.27
C GLU A 70 11.75 1.44 -5.98
N LYS A 71 10.40 1.48 -5.91
CA LYS A 71 9.65 1.14 -4.70
C LYS A 71 8.90 -0.17 -4.87
N THR A 72 9.03 -1.01 -3.88
CA THR A 72 8.27 -2.24 -3.75
C THR A 72 7.30 -2.11 -2.59
N LEU A 73 6.05 -2.48 -2.83
CA LEU A 73 5.03 -2.62 -1.81
C LEU A 73 4.84 -4.09 -1.51
N SER A 74 4.82 -4.45 -0.24
CA SER A 74 4.60 -5.81 0.23
C SER A 74 3.44 -5.84 1.23
N ASN A 75 3.06 -7.03 1.68
CA ASN A 75 2.03 -7.24 2.70
C ASN A 75 0.72 -6.50 2.36
N LEU A 76 0.31 -6.59 1.09
CA LEU A 76 -0.84 -5.87 0.57
C LEU A 76 -2.14 -6.49 1.06
N ARG A 77 -3.00 -5.66 1.65
CA ARG A 77 -4.32 -6.04 2.16
C ARG A 77 -5.36 -5.06 1.66
N LEU A 78 -6.48 -5.57 1.21
CA LEU A 78 -7.54 -4.79 0.60
C LEU A 78 -8.83 -4.91 1.41
N GLN A 79 -9.58 -3.81 1.51
CA GLN A 79 -10.91 -3.83 2.11
C GLN A 79 -11.84 -2.89 1.35
N LEU A 80 -12.95 -3.40 0.85
CA LEU A 80 -14.01 -2.56 0.30
C LEU A 80 -14.96 -2.14 1.42
N LYS A 81 -15.08 -0.83 1.64
CA LYS A 81 -15.99 -0.22 2.62
C LYS A 81 -17.18 0.44 1.95
N ASN A 82 -18.28 0.53 2.68
CA ASN A 82 -19.53 1.09 2.19
C ASN A 82 -19.99 0.44 0.87
N ALA A 83 -19.77 -0.86 0.72
CA ALA A 83 -20.32 -1.59 -0.40
C ALA A 83 -21.84 -1.68 -0.25
N VAL A 84 -22.58 -1.37 -1.31
CA VAL A 84 -24.03 -1.50 -1.33
C VAL A 84 -24.43 -2.93 -1.60
N ILE A 85 -25.22 -3.52 -0.71
CA ILE A 85 -25.68 -4.92 -0.84
C ILE A 85 -27.18 -5.05 -1.08
N LYS A 86 -27.90 -3.93 -1.16
CA LYS A 86 -29.32 -3.90 -1.50
C LYS A 86 -29.54 -2.99 -2.71
N SER A 87 -30.51 -3.30 -3.52
CA SER A 87 -30.82 -2.53 -4.72
C SER A 87 -32.32 -2.56 -4.99
N HIS A 88 -32.88 -1.47 -5.45
CA HIS A 88 -34.25 -1.44 -5.94
C HIS A 88 -34.35 -2.15 -7.30
N TYR A 89 -35.53 -2.66 -7.64
CA TYR A 89 -35.79 -3.18 -8.98
C TYR A 89 -35.56 -2.10 -10.06
N SER A 90 -36.03 -0.89 -9.81
CA SER A 90 -35.75 0.26 -10.69
C SER A 90 -34.50 1.01 -10.24
N PRO A 91 -33.66 1.52 -11.17
CA PRO A 91 -32.51 2.37 -10.80
C PRO A 91 -33.00 3.61 -10.05
N MET A 92 -32.61 3.74 -8.79
CA MET A 92 -32.91 4.92 -7.97
C MET A 92 -31.94 5.05 -6.82
N LYS A 93 -31.78 6.28 -6.32
CA LYS A 93 -30.99 6.55 -5.12
C LYS A 93 -31.59 5.77 -3.94
N VAL A 94 -30.75 5.09 -3.20
CA VAL A 94 -31.16 4.35 -2.00
C VAL A 94 -30.96 5.25 -0.79
N SER A 95 -31.91 5.24 0.15
CA SER A 95 -31.80 6.03 1.38
C SER A 95 -30.70 5.50 2.28
N SER A 96 -29.92 6.40 2.90
CA SER A 96 -28.86 6.06 3.85
C SER A 96 -29.37 5.37 5.12
N GLU A 97 -30.68 5.47 5.41
CA GLU A 97 -31.32 4.87 6.60
C GLU A 97 -31.59 3.37 6.48
N GLU A 98 -31.45 2.79 5.30
CA GLU A 98 -31.95 1.43 5.00
C GLU A 98 -30.94 0.29 5.27
N ASN A 99 -29.88 0.49 6.06
CA ASN A 99 -28.86 -0.54 6.37
C ASN A 99 -28.34 -1.28 5.14
N ILE A 100 -28.08 -0.57 4.07
CA ILE A 100 -27.70 -1.12 2.77
C ILE A 100 -26.18 -1.19 2.60
N TYR A 101 -25.43 -0.43 3.39
CA TYR A 101 -23.98 -0.37 3.32
C TYR A 101 -23.36 -1.41 4.23
N VAL A 102 -22.32 -2.06 3.73
CA VAL A 102 -21.51 -3.01 4.50
C VAL A 102 -20.04 -2.82 4.19
N ASP A 103 -19.22 -3.10 5.17
CA ASP A 103 -17.78 -3.26 4.98
C ASP A 103 -17.50 -4.74 4.69
N PHE A 104 -16.74 -5.00 3.63
CA PHE A 104 -16.27 -6.36 3.36
C PHE A 104 -15.14 -6.70 4.35
N PRO A 105 -14.93 -8.00 4.64
CA PRO A 105 -13.74 -8.42 5.37
C PRO A 105 -12.46 -7.94 4.68
N GLU A 106 -11.40 -7.77 5.45
CA GLU A 106 -10.08 -7.50 4.88
C GLU A 106 -9.59 -8.72 4.09
N ASP A 107 -9.19 -8.48 2.85
CA ASP A 107 -8.64 -9.49 1.96
C ASP A 107 -7.13 -9.53 2.08
N ASN A 108 -6.62 -10.67 2.48
CA ASN A 108 -5.19 -10.95 2.68
C ASN A 108 -4.58 -11.76 1.52
N THR A 109 -5.30 -11.98 0.43
CA THR A 109 -4.85 -12.82 -0.71
C THR A 109 -3.56 -12.33 -1.35
N PHE A 110 -3.22 -11.06 -1.14
CA PHE A 110 -2.05 -10.41 -1.74
C PHE A 110 -0.89 -10.18 -0.76
N ASN A 111 -0.96 -10.72 0.46
CA ASN A 111 0.09 -10.52 1.47
C ASN A 111 1.48 -10.95 1.01
N ASP A 112 1.57 -12.07 0.30
CA ASP A 112 2.83 -12.65 -0.14
C ASP A 112 3.30 -12.12 -1.50
N LYS A 113 2.60 -11.11 -2.05
CA LYS A 113 2.94 -10.54 -3.34
C LYS A 113 3.66 -9.22 -3.20
N GLU A 114 4.74 -9.11 -3.95
CA GLU A 114 5.40 -7.83 -4.18
C GLU A 114 4.73 -7.08 -5.32
N VAL A 115 4.39 -5.82 -5.07
CA VAL A 115 3.76 -4.94 -6.05
C VAL A 115 4.75 -3.85 -6.44
N THR A 116 5.07 -3.81 -7.71
CA THR A 116 5.97 -2.82 -8.30
C THR A 116 5.24 -2.02 -9.38
N SER A 117 5.91 -1.07 -10.01
CA SER A 117 5.38 -0.34 -11.16
C SER A 117 5.17 -1.23 -12.39
N SER A 118 5.99 -2.29 -12.55
CA SER A 118 5.95 -3.25 -13.66
C SER A 118 5.18 -4.54 -13.35
N SER A 119 4.94 -4.83 -12.06
CA SER A 119 4.19 -6.00 -11.58
C SER A 119 2.98 -5.57 -10.77
N PRO A 120 1.90 -5.10 -11.41
CA PRO A 120 0.68 -4.71 -10.73
C PRO A 120 -0.09 -5.95 -10.25
N ILE A 121 -0.92 -5.75 -9.21
CA ILE A 121 -1.97 -6.72 -8.89
C ILE A 121 -3.30 -6.27 -9.48
N THR A 122 -4.13 -7.26 -9.79
CA THR A 122 -5.49 -7.03 -10.27
C THR A 122 -6.49 -7.84 -9.45
N CYS A 123 -7.59 -7.23 -9.08
CA CYS A 123 -8.73 -7.88 -8.47
C CYS A 123 -10.03 -7.21 -8.91
N TYR A 124 -11.16 -7.79 -8.53
CA TYR A 124 -12.44 -7.15 -8.79
C TYR A 124 -13.44 -7.39 -7.67
N TYR A 125 -14.34 -6.43 -7.52
CA TYR A 125 -15.45 -6.49 -6.58
C TYR A 125 -16.77 -6.29 -7.29
N PHE A 126 -17.85 -6.73 -6.65
CA PHE A 126 -19.21 -6.35 -7.01
C PHE A 126 -19.84 -5.57 -5.87
N THR A 127 -20.61 -4.54 -6.22
CA THR A 127 -21.42 -3.74 -5.30
C THR A 127 -22.75 -3.41 -5.98
N GLY A 128 -23.78 -3.16 -5.22
CA GLY A 128 -25.00 -2.54 -5.74
C GLY A 128 -24.71 -1.11 -6.22
N GLU A 129 -25.71 -0.50 -6.82
CA GLU A 129 -25.59 0.90 -7.22
C GLU A 129 -25.54 1.82 -5.99
N ASN A 130 -24.72 2.87 -6.09
CA ASN A 130 -24.56 3.91 -5.08
C ASN A 130 -24.65 5.27 -5.78
N ILE A 131 -25.87 5.74 -6.05
CA ILE A 131 -26.13 6.94 -6.84
C ILE A 131 -26.07 8.17 -5.93
N THR A 132 -25.24 9.15 -6.29
CA THR A 132 -25.04 10.40 -5.54
C THR A 132 -24.94 10.15 -4.03
N PRO A 133 -23.91 9.40 -3.58
CA PRO A 133 -23.77 9.05 -2.17
C PRO A 133 -23.64 10.32 -1.32
N GLU A 134 -24.19 10.28 -0.12
CA GLU A 134 -23.95 11.30 0.90
C GLU A 134 -22.50 11.23 1.37
N SER A 135 -21.99 12.35 1.88
CA SER A 135 -20.63 12.41 2.43
C SER A 135 -20.42 11.34 3.52
N GLY A 136 -19.39 10.54 3.38
CA GLY A 136 -19.09 9.40 4.26
C GLY A 136 -19.82 8.11 3.90
N LYS A 137 -20.64 8.10 2.83
CA LYS A 137 -21.34 6.93 2.28
C LYS A 137 -20.82 6.53 0.90
N GLU A 138 -19.79 7.18 0.42
CA GLU A 138 -19.09 6.78 -0.81
C GLU A 138 -18.50 5.38 -0.64
N THR A 139 -18.51 4.59 -1.69
CA THR A 139 -17.80 3.31 -1.70
C THR A 139 -16.31 3.56 -1.70
N VAL A 140 -15.58 2.98 -0.75
CA VAL A 140 -14.17 3.25 -0.52
C VAL A 140 -13.37 1.96 -0.57
N LEU A 141 -12.26 1.97 -1.29
CA LEU A 141 -11.24 0.94 -1.22
C LEU A 141 -10.16 1.38 -0.21
N ILE A 142 -9.99 0.60 0.83
CA ILE A 142 -8.85 0.72 1.74
C ILE A 142 -7.76 -0.23 1.25
N VAL A 143 -6.58 0.32 1.03
CA VAL A 143 -5.38 -0.43 0.67
C VAL A 143 -4.37 -0.23 1.78
N LYS A 144 -3.99 -1.31 2.45
CA LYS A 144 -2.89 -1.33 3.42
C LYS A 144 -1.71 -2.03 2.76
N ALA A 145 -0.54 -1.47 2.87
CA ALA A 145 0.69 -2.02 2.33
C ALA A 145 1.88 -1.60 3.17
N ASP A 146 2.90 -2.41 3.17
CA ASP A 146 4.20 -2.09 3.74
C ASP A 146 5.13 -1.62 2.62
N LYS A 147 5.79 -0.48 2.84
CA LYS A 147 6.75 0.11 1.92
C LYS A 147 8.14 -0.02 2.50
N VAL A 148 9.05 -0.64 1.75
CA VAL A 148 10.46 -0.63 2.07
C VAL A 148 11.05 0.71 1.63
N THR A 149 11.71 1.39 2.53
CA THR A 149 12.39 2.66 2.28
C THR A 149 13.76 2.66 2.95
N THR A 150 14.75 3.22 2.27
CA THR A 150 16.07 3.42 2.82
C THR A 150 16.09 4.68 3.66
N VAL A 151 16.50 4.56 4.91
CA VAL A 151 16.68 5.69 5.83
C VAL A 151 18.11 5.73 6.31
N THR A 152 18.66 6.92 6.45
CA THR A 152 20.00 7.09 7.04
C THR A 152 19.85 7.16 8.55
N GLU A 153 20.48 6.22 9.24
CA GLU A 153 20.58 6.22 10.71
C GLU A 153 21.98 6.55 11.17
N GLU A 154 22.07 7.26 12.28
CA GLU A 154 23.34 7.50 12.96
C GLU A 154 23.51 6.39 14.01
N ILE A 155 24.53 5.57 13.82
CA ILE A 155 24.88 4.51 14.77
C ILE A 155 26.20 4.85 15.47
N GLU A 156 26.24 4.65 16.79
CA GLU A 156 27.45 4.76 17.54
C GLU A 156 28.25 3.46 17.43
N LYS A 157 29.53 3.61 17.08
CA LYS A 157 30.47 2.51 16.94
C LYS A 157 31.73 2.78 17.73
N THR A 158 32.12 1.83 18.55
CA THR A 158 33.40 1.90 19.26
C THR A 158 34.49 1.36 18.36
N ILE A 159 35.51 2.18 18.12
CA ILE A 159 36.70 1.80 17.36
C ILE A 159 37.95 1.94 18.22
N GLN A 160 38.93 1.09 17.98
CA GLN A 160 40.27 1.22 18.59
C GLN A 160 41.13 2.09 17.72
N VAL A 161 41.70 3.14 18.30
CA VAL A 161 42.54 4.10 17.62
C VAL A 161 43.87 4.29 18.35
N THR A 162 44.89 4.68 17.60
CA THR A 162 46.20 5.01 18.16
C THR A 162 46.24 6.48 18.61
N VAL A 163 46.67 6.69 19.84
CA VAL A 163 46.85 8.03 20.41
C VAL A 163 48.28 8.16 20.94
N LYS A 164 48.88 9.34 20.68
CA LYS A 164 50.21 9.64 21.20
C LYS A 164 50.20 9.61 22.72
N CYS A 165 51.23 9.02 23.29
CA CYS A 165 51.48 8.99 24.73
C CYS A 165 52.95 9.19 25.06
N ASN A 166 53.29 9.29 26.36
CA ASN A 166 54.67 9.37 26.82
C ASN A 166 55.23 7.99 27.20
N GLU A 167 56.54 7.92 27.23
CA GLU A 167 57.23 6.75 27.81
C GLU A 167 56.82 6.63 29.29
N GLY A 168 56.38 5.44 29.69
CA GLY A 168 55.91 5.20 31.06
C GLY A 168 54.38 5.33 31.26
N ASP A 169 53.62 5.86 30.32
CA ASP A 169 52.18 5.86 30.37
C ASP A 169 51.64 4.39 30.36
N ARG A 170 50.58 4.16 31.12
CA ARG A 170 49.97 2.82 31.15
C ARG A 170 49.47 2.42 29.76
N GLY A 171 49.93 1.30 29.26
CA GLY A 171 49.61 0.79 27.92
C GLY A 171 50.43 1.43 26.80
N ALA A 172 51.48 2.21 27.11
CA ALA A 172 52.39 2.79 26.12
C ALA A 172 53.12 1.68 25.35
N ILE A 173 53.05 1.77 24.02
CA ILE A 173 53.76 0.90 23.10
C ILE A 173 54.82 1.71 22.39
N LYS A 174 56.06 1.21 22.43
CA LYS A 174 57.21 1.87 21.78
C LYS A 174 57.20 1.61 20.29
N CYS A 175 57.11 2.63 19.49
CA CYS A 175 57.29 2.58 18.05
C CYS A 175 58.75 2.97 17.73
N THR A 176 59.44 2.11 17.02
CA THR A 176 60.84 2.34 16.58
C THR A 176 60.89 2.45 15.05
N ALA A 177 62.02 2.86 14.50
CA ALA A 177 62.21 2.97 13.07
C ALA A 177 62.01 1.66 12.29
N LYS A 178 62.05 0.50 12.99
CA LYS A 178 61.82 -0.82 12.41
C LYS A 178 60.41 -1.39 12.70
N TYR A 179 59.68 -0.79 13.61
CA TYR A 179 58.36 -1.25 13.99
C TYR A 179 57.27 -0.31 13.44
N ASN A 180 56.41 -0.84 12.63
CA ASN A 180 55.31 -0.10 12.05
C ASN A 180 53.98 -0.71 12.53
N PRO A 181 53.21 0.00 13.37
CA PRO A 181 51.87 -0.45 13.76
C PRO A 181 50.83 -0.36 12.61
N ASP A 182 51.18 0.42 11.58
CA ASP A 182 50.33 0.60 10.39
C ASP A 182 50.96 -0.17 9.21
N PRO A 183 50.43 -1.34 8.82
CA PRO A 183 51.03 -2.18 7.78
C PRO A 183 51.03 -1.51 6.39
N SER A 184 50.29 -0.44 6.19
CA SER A 184 50.31 0.32 4.93
C SER A 184 51.50 1.23 4.78
N ARG A 185 52.37 1.40 5.81
CA ARG A 185 53.48 2.34 5.85
C ARG A 185 54.85 1.68 5.71
N GLN A 186 55.73 2.36 5.01
CA GLN A 186 57.10 1.88 4.77
C GLN A 186 58.02 2.08 5.97
N TYR A 187 57.71 3.02 6.89
CA TYR A 187 58.51 3.37 8.07
C TYR A 187 57.68 3.27 9.34
N GLY A 188 58.32 2.97 10.49
CA GLY A 188 57.67 2.93 11.77
C GLY A 188 57.02 4.29 12.13
N GLY A 189 55.73 4.30 12.35
CA GLY A 189 54.98 5.49 12.67
C GLY A 189 53.50 5.20 12.84
N PHE A 190 52.75 6.23 13.30
CA PHE A 190 51.32 6.19 13.47
C PHE A 190 50.74 7.61 13.28
N ILE A 191 49.45 7.65 12.99
CA ILE A 191 48.69 8.90 13.06
C ILE A 191 47.98 8.94 14.42
N ASP A 192 48.22 10.03 15.14
CA ASP A 192 47.50 10.33 16.37
C ASP A 192 46.06 10.70 16.02
N TYR A 193 45.11 9.92 16.51
CA TYR A 193 43.70 10.10 16.16
C TYR A 193 43.13 11.44 16.64
N ASP A 194 43.52 11.86 17.86
CA ASP A 194 42.98 13.08 18.46
C ASP A 194 43.49 14.36 17.79
N SER A 195 44.71 14.38 17.31
CA SER A 195 45.31 15.59 16.66
C SER A 195 45.41 15.48 15.14
N GLY A 196 45.21 14.29 14.57
CA GLY A 196 45.46 14.02 13.14
C GLY A 196 46.92 14.11 12.71
N LYS A 197 47.87 14.29 13.67
CA LYS A 197 49.30 14.45 13.36
C LYS A 197 49.97 13.12 13.17
N GLU A 198 50.83 13.07 12.18
CA GLU A 198 51.70 11.93 11.95
C GLU A 198 52.94 11.98 12.86
N TYR A 199 53.23 10.86 13.52
CA TYR A 199 54.44 10.69 14.34
C TYR A 199 55.27 9.55 13.73
N ILE A 200 56.53 9.90 13.33
CA ILE A 200 57.44 8.98 12.70
C ILE A 200 58.60 8.73 13.68
N ALA A 201 58.87 7.46 13.97
CA ALA A 201 60.03 7.05 14.76
C ALA A 201 61.31 7.21 13.94
N ARG A 202 62.33 7.81 14.51
CA ARG A 202 63.68 7.92 13.92
C ARG A 202 64.65 7.01 14.68
N ILE A 203 65.77 6.68 14.07
CA ILE A 203 66.83 5.93 14.72
C ILE A 203 67.32 6.73 15.95
N GLY A 204 67.25 6.09 17.13
CA GLY A 204 67.60 6.76 18.40
C GLY A 204 66.53 7.65 19.01
N THR A 205 65.39 7.88 18.28
CA THR A 205 64.33 8.73 18.78
C THR A 205 62.97 7.96 18.59
N PRO A 206 62.59 7.11 19.54
CA PRO A 206 61.30 6.40 19.47
C PRO A 206 60.14 7.37 19.73
N VAL A 207 59.00 6.99 19.22
CA VAL A 207 57.69 7.59 19.57
C VAL A 207 56.82 6.58 20.29
N TYR A 208 55.92 7.04 21.14
CA TYR A 208 55.06 6.13 21.92
C TYR A 208 53.63 6.38 21.60
N TYR A 209 52.84 5.32 21.49
CA TYR A 209 51.41 5.32 21.29
C TYR A 209 50.73 4.31 22.23
N LYS A 210 49.44 4.52 22.39
CA LYS A 210 48.56 3.51 23.05
C LYS A 210 47.29 3.36 22.26
N TRP A 211 46.67 2.21 22.37
CA TRP A 211 45.35 1.96 21.85
C TRP A 211 44.32 2.49 22.85
N VAL A 212 43.34 3.24 22.35
CA VAL A 212 42.21 3.71 23.12
C VAL A 212 40.92 3.49 22.34
N ASP A 213 39.86 3.20 23.06
CA ASP A 213 38.55 3.10 22.48
C ASP A 213 37.99 4.51 22.28
N ARG A 214 37.44 4.77 21.09
CA ARG A 214 36.73 5.98 20.75
C ARG A 214 35.37 5.63 20.17
N THR A 215 34.34 6.29 20.65
CA THR A 215 33.01 6.22 20.05
C THR A 215 32.95 7.21 18.91
N ILE A 216 32.59 6.71 17.74
CA ILE A 216 32.33 7.51 16.54
C ILE A 216 30.90 7.34 16.13
N THR A 217 30.32 8.37 15.52
CA THR A 217 29.00 8.29 14.89
C THR A 217 29.19 8.04 13.42
N GLU A 218 28.63 6.97 12.92
CA GLU A 218 28.66 6.57 11.52
C GLU A 218 27.24 6.65 10.97
N LYS A 219 27.10 7.23 9.77
CA LYS A 219 25.83 7.23 9.05
C LYS A 219 25.73 5.98 8.20
N VAL A 220 24.72 5.16 8.50
CA VAL A 220 24.47 3.91 7.80
C VAL A 220 23.09 3.96 7.16
N GLU A 221 23.02 3.54 5.93
CA GLU A 221 21.74 3.34 5.25
C GLU A 221 21.13 2.02 5.72
N VAL A 222 19.91 2.10 6.25
CA VAL A 222 19.15 0.94 6.74
C VAL A 222 17.83 0.89 6.01
N GLU A 223 17.46 -0.29 5.55
CA GLU A 223 16.12 -0.50 5.03
C GLU A 223 15.12 -0.58 6.18
N LYS A 224 14.07 0.24 6.11
CA LYS A 224 12.94 0.21 7.05
C LYS A 224 11.66 -0.09 6.31
N THR A 225 10.89 -0.97 6.91
CA THR A 225 9.53 -1.26 6.47
C THR A 225 8.55 -0.34 7.21
N ILE A 226 7.82 0.46 6.45
CA ILE A 226 6.85 1.43 6.99
C ILE A 226 5.46 1.04 6.51
N PRO A 227 4.49 0.82 7.42
CA PRO A 227 3.12 0.53 7.03
C PRO A 227 2.42 1.79 6.53
N TYR A 228 1.69 1.66 5.43
CA TYR A 228 0.86 2.70 4.83
C TYR A 228 -0.59 2.25 4.71
N THR A 229 -1.49 3.20 4.81
CA THR A 229 -2.91 2.98 4.56
C THR A 229 -3.41 4.06 3.60
N TYR A 230 -3.98 3.61 2.50
CA TYR A 230 -4.58 4.47 1.49
C TYR A 230 -6.09 4.28 1.52
N SER A 231 -6.82 5.39 1.41
CA SER A 231 -8.28 5.41 1.35
C SER A 231 -8.70 6.06 0.02
N ILE A 232 -9.32 5.28 -0.85
CA ILE A 232 -9.60 5.65 -2.23
C ILE A 232 -11.11 5.57 -2.45
N LYS A 233 -11.75 6.71 -2.66
CA LYS A 233 -13.16 6.77 -3.03
C LYS A 233 -13.35 6.29 -4.47
N LEU A 234 -14.29 5.39 -4.67
CA LEU A 234 -14.58 4.79 -5.97
C LEU A 234 -15.87 5.39 -6.53
N GLY A 235 -15.88 5.69 -7.83
CA GLY A 235 -17.06 6.19 -8.50
C GLY A 235 -16.78 6.63 -9.93
N ALA A 236 -17.84 6.99 -10.64
CA ALA A 236 -17.75 7.52 -11.99
C ALA A 236 -17.43 9.02 -11.90
N ASN A 237 -16.18 9.39 -12.12
CA ASN A 237 -15.84 10.77 -12.39
C ASN A 237 -16.28 11.12 -13.81
N ALA A 238 -17.42 11.78 -13.95
CA ALA A 238 -17.79 12.35 -15.23
C ALA A 238 -16.77 13.45 -15.59
N PRO A 239 -16.34 13.56 -16.86
CA PRO A 239 -15.45 14.63 -17.27
C PRO A 239 -16.04 16.00 -16.89
N GLY A 240 -15.35 16.76 -16.03
CA GLY A 240 -15.75 18.09 -15.60
C GLY A 240 -16.53 18.17 -14.28
N THR A 241 -16.82 17.04 -13.61
CA THR A 241 -17.36 17.02 -12.24
C THR A 241 -16.32 16.39 -11.31
N SER A 242 -15.80 17.17 -10.35
CA SER A 242 -14.69 16.78 -9.52
C SER A 242 -15.00 15.72 -8.46
N ASP A 243 -16.27 15.48 -8.11
CA ASP A 243 -16.65 14.68 -6.94
C ASP A 243 -17.85 13.76 -7.17
N ASP A 244 -18.04 13.23 -8.37
CA ASP A 244 -19.07 12.21 -8.61
C ASP A 244 -18.56 10.82 -8.22
N TYR A 245 -18.92 10.38 -7.02
CA TYR A 245 -18.65 9.04 -6.52
C TYR A 245 -19.81 8.07 -6.77
N SER A 246 -20.68 8.36 -7.74
CA SER A 246 -21.78 7.49 -8.10
C SER A 246 -21.31 6.21 -8.76
N LEU A 247 -21.90 5.10 -8.38
CA LEU A 247 -21.75 3.78 -8.99
C LEU A 247 -23.11 3.34 -9.51
N TYR A 248 -23.21 3.14 -10.81
CA TYR A 248 -24.44 2.70 -11.45
C TYR A 248 -24.41 1.22 -11.74
N ARG A 249 -25.52 0.52 -11.53
CA ARG A 249 -25.68 -0.89 -11.88
C ARG A 249 -25.41 -1.13 -13.37
N ASN A 250 -25.10 -2.35 -13.72
CA ASN A 250 -24.80 -2.81 -15.08
C ASN A 250 -23.56 -2.18 -15.73
N ASN A 251 -22.78 -1.41 -14.98
CA ASN A 251 -21.52 -0.83 -15.44
C ASN A 251 -20.31 -1.59 -14.89
N ASN A 252 -19.22 -1.54 -15.65
CA ASN A 252 -17.90 -1.94 -15.24
C ASN A 252 -17.04 -0.67 -15.07
N TYR A 253 -16.43 -0.52 -13.92
CA TYR A 253 -15.51 0.57 -13.61
C TYR A 253 -14.10 0.01 -13.48
N THR A 254 -13.12 0.65 -14.11
CA THR A 254 -11.70 0.29 -13.97
C THR A 254 -10.96 1.38 -13.23
N PHE A 255 -10.35 1.03 -12.11
CA PHE A 255 -9.58 1.93 -11.26
C PHE A 255 -8.10 1.55 -11.33
N ASN A 256 -7.30 2.43 -11.95
CA ASN A 256 -5.84 2.30 -11.99
C ASN A 256 -5.24 3.13 -10.85
N ILE A 257 -4.78 2.44 -9.81
CA ILE A 257 -4.30 3.04 -8.57
C ILE A 257 -2.79 2.98 -8.53
N ASN A 258 -2.16 4.16 -8.48
CA ASN A 258 -0.71 4.32 -8.36
C ASN A 258 -0.39 4.77 -6.94
N LEU A 259 0.15 3.87 -6.11
CA LEU A 259 0.50 4.17 -4.73
C LEU A 259 1.90 4.79 -4.66
N LYS A 260 2.00 5.95 -4.00
CA LYS A 260 3.24 6.72 -3.87
C LYS A 260 3.93 6.46 -2.54
#